data_8a3ef3e7d04408f9575402d6b793cb05
#
_entry.id   8a3ef3e7d04408f9575402d6b793cb05
#
_cell.length_a   1.000
_cell.length_b   1.000
_cell.length_c   1.000
_cell.angle_alpha   90.00
_cell.angle_beta   90.00
_cell.angle_gamma   90.00
#
_symmetry.space_group_name_H-M   'P 1'
#
loop_
_entity.id
_entity.type
_entity.pdbx_description
1 polymer ?
#
loop_
_entity_poly.entity_id
_entity_poly.type
_entity_poly.pdbx_seq_one_letter_code
_entity_poly.pdbx_strand_id
1 'polypeptide(L)'
;MAEGDTLINALIGAVVGTVAGAIVPFGPLLGGMAGGYLEGGERSDGLRVGLYAGLIALVPLVLGGFVVGSLFGIFAIGAGPDGFAFGIVGILFLFAAFVLAVAYTVGLSALGGWLGNYVKYDTDIGS
;
A
#
# COMPACT_ATOMS: atom_id res chain seq x y z
N MET A 1 11.23 -19.19 9.56
CA MET A 1 10.40 -18.33 10.40
C MET A 1 8.98 -18.80 10.46
N ALA A 2 8.34 -18.64 11.62
CA ALA A 2 6.93 -18.99 11.76
C ALA A 2 6.04 -18.03 10.97
N GLU A 3 4.90 -18.50 10.52
CA GLU A 3 3.95 -17.69 9.78
C GLU A 3 3.47 -16.47 10.58
N GLY A 4 3.35 -16.62 11.92
CA GLY A 4 2.97 -15.52 12.79
C GLY A 4 3.98 -14.38 12.75
N ASP A 5 5.25 -14.70 12.64
CA ASP A 5 6.31 -13.69 12.56
C ASP A 5 6.24 -12.94 11.24
N THR A 6 5.97 -13.63 10.12
CA THR A 6 5.81 -13.00 8.82
C THR A 6 4.64 -12.04 8.83
N LEU A 7 3.52 -12.43 9.42
CA LEU A 7 2.34 -11.57 9.51
C LEU A 7 2.62 -10.34 10.37
N ILE A 8 3.30 -10.52 11.50
CA ILE A 8 3.68 -9.41 12.38
C ILE A 8 4.63 -8.46 11.64
N ASN A 9 5.61 -9.01 10.93
CA ASN A 9 6.55 -8.20 10.14
C ASN A 9 5.83 -7.41 9.05
N ALA A 10 4.87 -8.04 8.38
CA ALA A 10 4.05 -7.38 7.36
C ALA A 10 3.20 -6.26 7.98
N LEU A 11 2.63 -6.50 9.16
CA LEU A 11 1.84 -5.51 9.88
C LEU A 11 2.70 -4.30 10.25
N ILE A 12 3.88 -4.54 10.79
CA ILE A 12 4.82 -3.46 11.14
C ILE A 12 5.19 -2.68 9.88
N GLY A 13 5.47 -3.39 8.79
CA GLY A 13 5.76 -2.75 7.52
C GLY A 13 4.61 -1.90 7.02
N ALA A 14 3.37 -2.39 7.14
CA ALA A 14 2.19 -1.64 6.73
C ALA A 14 2.02 -0.38 7.57
N VAL A 15 2.21 -0.45 8.88
CA VAL A 15 2.13 0.71 9.77
C VAL A 15 3.21 1.72 9.42
N VAL A 16 4.45 1.27 9.26
CA VAL A 16 5.56 2.15 8.89
C VAL A 16 5.27 2.81 7.53
N GLY A 17 4.80 2.04 6.57
CA GLY A 17 4.48 2.57 5.24
C GLY A 17 3.36 3.58 5.26
N THR A 18 2.33 3.35 6.06
CA THR A 18 1.20 4.27 6.20
C THR A 18 1.64 5.58 6.84
N VAL A 19 2.38 5.49 7.96
CA VAL A 19 2.88 6.68 8.65
C VAL A 19 3.88 7.44 7.77
N ALA A 20 4.82 6.74 7.15
CA ALA A 20 5.79 7.36 6.26
C ALA A 20 5.11 7.99 5.04
N GLY A 21 4.07 7.34 4.53
CA GLY A 21 3.31 7.85 3.38
C GLY A 21 2.59 9.16 3.67
N ALA A 22 2.27 9.42 4.92
CA ALA A 22 1.68 10.70 5.31
C ALA A 22 2.71 11.84 5.29
N ILE A 23 3.99 11.51 5.32
CA ILE A 23 5.07 12.49 5.40
C ILE A 23 5.83 12.58 4.06
N VAL A 24 6.12 11.44 3.44
CA VAL A 24 6.93 11.37 2.21
C VAL A 24 6.19 10.54 1.16
N PRO A 25 6.41 10.84 -0.16
CA PRO A 25 5.66 10.16 -1.23
C PRO A 25 6.00 8.67 -1.40
N PHE A 26 7.16 8.22 -0.93
CA PHE A 26 7.58 6.83 -1.09
C PHE A 26 7.36 6.00 0.19
N GLY A 27 6.31 6.34 0.95
CA GLY A 27 5.98 5.65 2.18
C GLY A 27 5.89 4.14 2.05
N PRO A 28 5.18 3.58 1.05
CA PRO A 28 5.07 2.12 0.91
C PRO A 28 6.42 1.44 0.70
N LEU A 29 7.36 2.10 0.03
CA LEU A 29 8.71 1.57 -0.14
C LEU A 29 9.40 1.41 1.23
N LEU A 30 9.30 2.43 2.07
CA LEU A 30 9.89 2.41 3.41
C LEU A 30 9.21 1.37 4.29
N GLY A 31 7.90 1.23 4.17
CA GLY A 31 7.15 0.21 4.91
C GLY A 31 7.59 -1.19 4.53
N GLY A 32 7.70 -1.43 3.21
CA GLY A 32 8.20 -2.72 2.72
C GLY A 32 9.61 -3.00 3.19
N MET A 33 10.48 -1.98 3.17
CA MET A 33 11.85 -2.12 3.66
C MET A 33 11.88 -2.53 5.12
N ALA A 34 11.06 -1.91 5.97
CA ALA A 34 10.99 -2.27 7.38
C ALA A 34 10.55 -3.72 7.56
N GLY A 35 9.49 -4.11 6.85
CA GLY A 35 9.01 -5.50 6.92
C GLY A 35 10.03 -6.50 6.43
N GLY A 36 10.65 -6.22 5.29
CA GLY A 36 11.65 -7.10 4.71
C GLY A 36 12.92 -7.22 5.57
N TYR A 37 13.31 -6.12 6.18
CA TYR A 37 14.44 -6.13 7.10
C TYR A 37 14.15 -7.02 8.32
N LEU A 38 12.96 -6.87 8.89
CA LEU A 38 12.56 -7.67 10.07
C LEU A 38 12.40 -9.14 9.72
N GLU A 39 11.90 -9.45 8.53
CA GLU A 39 11.68 -10.83 8.12
C GLU A 39 12.98 -11.61 8.01
N GLY A 40 14.00 -10.99 7.43
CA GLY A 40 15.24 -11.70 7.17
C GLY A 40 15.07 -12.77 6.09
N GLY A 41 15.83 -13.84 6.18
CA GLY A 41 15.79 -14.92 5.21
C GLY A 41 16.36 -14.53 3.85
N GLU A 42 15.79 -15.07 2.79
CA GLU A 42 16.20 -14.75 1.41
C GLU A 42 15.50 -13.48 0.91
N ARG A 43 15.98 -12.96 -0.23
CA ARG A 43 15.35 -11.79 -0.85
C ARG A 43 13.91 -12.06 -1.25
N SER A 44 13.61 -13.30 -1.66
CA SER A 44 12.23 -13.68 -1.97
C SER A 44 11.32 -13.60 -0.74
N ASP A 45 11.86 -13.87 0.46
CA ASP A 45 11.11 -13.74 1.70
C ASP A 45 10.82 -12.26 2.00
N GLY A 46 11.80 -11.39 1.77
CA GLY A 46 11.62 -9.95 1.91
C GLY A 46 10.61 -9.41 0.94
N LEU A 47 10.67 -9.86 -0.32
CA LEU A 47 9.70 -9.48 -1.34
C LEU A 47 8.29 -9.88 -0.92
N ARG A 48 8.14 -11.11 -0.42
CA ARG A 48 6.84 -11.63 0.00
C ARG A 48 6.27 -10.85 1.18
N VAL A 49 7.08 -10.55 2.18
CA VAL A 49 6.59 -9.79 3.34
C VAL A 49 6.26 -8.35 2.96
N GLY A 50 7.03 -7.78 2.04
CA GLY A 50 6.73 -6.46 1.49
C GLY A 50 5.41 -6.46 0.73
N LEU A 51 5.14 -7.52 -0.04
CA LEU A 51 3.87 -7.68 -0.72
C LEU A 51 2.71 -7.73 0.29
N TYR A 52 2.85 -8.53 1.33
CA TYR A 52 1.83 -8.61 2.38
C TYR A 52 1.63 -7.26 3.08
N ALA A 53 2.72 -6.55 3.37
CA ALA A 53 2.63 -5.22 3.98
C ALA A 53 1.84 -4.26 3.08
N GLY A 54 2.10 -4.31 1.77
CA GLY A 54 1.36 -3.50 0.81
C GLY A 54 -0.12 -3.86 0.77
N LEU A 55 -0.44 -5.15 0.80
CA LEU A 55 -1.84 -5.60 0.82
C LEU A 55 -2.56 -5.14 2.08
N ILE A 56 -1.90 -5.22 3.24
CA ILE A 56 -2.49 -4.74 4.50
C ILE A 56 -2.70 -3.23 4.43
N ALA A 57 -1.76 -2.50 3.86
CA ALA A 57 -1.86 -1.05 3.72
C ALA A 57 -2.98 -0.63 2.78
N LEU A 58 -3.50 -1.53 1.94
CA LEU A 58 -4.65 -1.23 1.10
C LEU A 58 -5.95 -1.11 1.89
N VAL A 59 -6.03 -1.66 3.11
CA VAL A 59 -7.28 -1.61 3.89
C VAL A 59 -7.76 -0.18 4.11
N PRO A 60 -6.93 0.75 4.64
CA PRO A 60 -7.39 2.14 4.75
C PRO A 60 -7.63 2.79 3.39
N LEU A 61 -6.89 2.41 2.36
CA LEU A 61 -7.09 2.93 1.01
C LEU A 61 -8.46 2.52 0.47
N VAL A 62 -8.84 1.26 0.64
CA VAL A 62 -10.15 0.75 0.21
C VAL A 62 -11.28 1.45 0.96
N LEU A 63 -11.13 1.59 2.28
CA LEU A 63 -12.13 2.27 3.09
C LEU A 63 -12.29 3.73 2.68
N GLY A 64 -11.18 4.44 2.47
CA GLY A 64 -11.19 5.82 2.00
C GLY A 64 -11.82 5.96 0.62
N GLY A 65 -11.47 5.05 -0.29
CA GLY A 65 -12.05 5.03 -1.64
C GLY A 65 -13.55 4.80 -1.63
N PHE A 66 -14.02 3.92 -0.73
CA PHE A 66 -15.45 3.66 -0.57
C PHE A 66 -16.18 4.92 -0.10
N VAL A 67 -15.62 5.61 0.89
CA VAL A 67 -16.23 6.86 1.40
C VAL A 67 -16.29 7.91 0.30
N VAL A 68 -15.19 8.16 -0.40
CA VAL A 68 -15.13 9.16 -1.47
C VAL A 68 -16.10 8.79 -2.60
N GLY A 69 -16.12 7.53 -3.01
CA GLY A 69 -17.03 7.06 -4.07
C GLY A 69 -18.49 7.22 -3.68
N SER A 70 -18.82 6.96 -2.41
CA SER A 70 -20.19 7.12 -1.91
C SER A 70 -20.62 8.59 -1.93
N LEU A 71 -19.73 9.50 -1.53
CA LEU A 71 -20.01 10.93 -1.58
C LEU A 71 -20.23 11.41 -3.01
N PHE A 72 -19.42 10.92 -3.95
CA PHE A 72 -19.60 11.22 -5.37
C PHE A 72 -20.94 10.74 -5.90
N GLY A 73 -21.33 9.52 -5.51
CA GLY A 73 -22.61 8.95 -5.91
C GLY A 73 -23.79 9.77 -5.42
N ILE A 74 -23.76 10.15 -4.14
CA ILE A 74 -24.83 10.96 -3.54
C ILE A 74 -24.92 12.31 -4.25
N PHE A 75 -23.79 12.95 -4.48
CA PHE A 75 -23.75 14.24 -5.17
C PHE A 75 -24.30 14.13 -6.59
N ALA A 76 -23.89 13.08 -7.32
CA ALA A 76 -24.34 12.88 -8.71
C ALA A 76 -25.85 12.69 -8.79
N ILE A 77 -26.45 11.93 -7.86
CA ILE A 77 -27.89 11.71 -7.84
C ILE A 77 -28.62 13.01 -7.55
N GLY A 78 -28.13 13.83 -6.62
CA GLY A 78 -28.78 15.06 -6.21
C GLY A 78 -28.65 16.22 -7.20
N ALA A 79 -27.69 16.16 -8.13
CA ALA A 79 -27.39 17.26 -9.04
C ALA A 79 -28.18 17.21 -10.37
N GLY A 80 -29.04 16.21 -10.57
CA GLY A 80 -29.84 16.08 -11.79
C GLY A 80 -29.10 15.45 -12.95
N PRO A 81 -29.60 15.59 -14.21
CA PRO A 81 -29.01 14.87 -15.35
C PRO A 81 -27.54 15.20 -15.62
N ASP A 82 -27.16 16.48 -15.49
CA ASP A 82 -25.77 16.90 -15.71
C ASP A 82 -24.88 16.34 -14.61
N GLY A 83 -25.36 16.32 -13.38
CA GLY A 83 -24.65 15.74 -12.25
C GLY A 83 -24.46 14.24 -12.39
N PHE A 84 -25.45 13.55 -12.96
CA PHE A 84 -25.36 12.11 -13.20
C PHE A 84 -24.24 11.78 -14.20
N ALA A 85 -24.18 12.52 -15.33
CA ALA A 85 -23.14 12.34 -16.33
C ALA A 85 -21.76 12.64 -15.74
N PHE A 86 -21.65 13.73 -14.98
CA PHE A 86 -20.41 14.12 -14.31
C PHE A 86 -19.99 13.04 -13.30
N GLY A 87 -20.96 12.44 -12.59
CA GLY A 87 -20.70 11.38 -11.62
C GLY A 87 -20.16 10.12 -12.28
N ILE A 88 -20.67 9.74 -13.46
CA ILE A 88 -20.15 8.59 -14.20
C ILE A 88 -18.68 8.79 -14.55
N VAL A 89 -18.35 9.97 -15.10
CA VAL A 89 -16.96 10.30 -15.44
C VAL A 89 -16.09 10.29 -14.18
N GLY A 90 -16.58 10.84 -13.09
CA GLY A 90 -15.87 10.85 -11.81
C GLY A 90 -15.60 9.47 -11.27
N ILE A 91 -16.58 8.56 -11.37
CA ILE A 91 -16.40 7.16 -10.90
C ILE A 91 -15.36 6.44 -11.75
N LEU A 92 -15.40 6.63 -13.07
CA LEU A 92 -14.41 6.03 -13.96
C LEU A 92 -12.99 6.54 -13.62
N PHE A 93 -12.88 7.84 -13.39
CA PHE A 93 -11.62 8.45 -12.99
C PHE A 93 -11.12 7.91 -11.66
N LEU A 94 -12.02 7.79 -10.67
CA LEU A 94 -11.68 7.23 -9.36
C LEU A 94 -11.24 5.77 -9.46
N PHE A 95 -11.90 5.00 -10.32
CA PHE A 95 -11.52 3.60 -10.53
C PHE A 95 -10.11 3.50 -11.10
N ALA A 96 -9.82 4.30 -12.13
CA ALA A 96 -8.48 4.33 -12.72
C ALA A 96 -7.42 4.76 -11.70
N ALA A 97 -7.72 5.78 -10.92
CA ALA A 97 -6.82 6.27 -9.87
C ALA A 97 -6.60 5.20 -8.79
N PHE A 98 -7.65 4.46 -8.44
CA PHE A 98 -7.57 3.37 -7.46
C PHE A 98 -6.66 2.26 -7.95
N VAL A 99 -6.80 1.84 -9.22
CA VAL A 99 -5.95 0.81 -9.81
C VAL A 99 -4.49 1.24 -9.75
N LEU A 100 -4.22 2.49 -10.14
CA LEU A 100 -2.86 3.03 -10.07
C LEU A 100 -2.33 3.08 -8.63
N ALA A 101 -3.18 3.47 -7.69
CA ALA A 101 -2.79 3.54 -6.28
C ALA A 101 -2.47 2.15 -5.71
N VAL A 102 -3.25 1.14 -6.10
CA VAL A 102 -2.99 -0.24 -5.68
C VAL A 102 -1.64 -0.72 -6.25
N ALA A 103 -1.43 -0.50 -7.54
CA ALA A 103 -0.16 -0.90 -8.18
C ALA A 103 1.03 -0.19 -7.53
N TYR A 104 0.89 1.10 -7.26
CA TYR A 104 1.92 1.90 -6.60
C TYR A 104 2.21 1.36 -5.20
N THR A 105 1.18 1.19 -4.38
CA THR A 105 1.34 0.79 -2.97
C THR A 105 1.94 -0.60 -2.86
N VAL A 106 1.36 -1.57 -3.56
CA VAL A 106 1.81 -2.96 -3.48
C VAL A 106 3.16 -3.12 -4.15
N GLY A 107 3.34 -2.51 -5.32
CA GLY A 107 4.60 -2.59 -6.05
C GLY A 107 5.78 -2.01 -5.27
N LEU A 108 5.61 -0.81 -4.72
CA LEU A 108 6.67 -0.17 -3.93
C LEU A 108 6.93 -0.94 -2.62
N SER A 109 5.87 -1.44 -1.99
CA SER A 109 6.04 -2.19 -0.76
C SER A 109 6.78 -3.51 -1.00
N ALA A 110 6.44 -4.21 -2.07
CA ALA A 110 7.14 -5.46 -2.44
C ALA A 110 8.60 -5.19 -2.77
N LEU A 111 8.86 -4.15 -3.57
CA LEU A 111 10.23 -3.75 -3.90
C LEU A 111 10.99 -3.33 -2.64
N GLY A 112 10.33 -2.61 -1.76
CA GLY A 112 10.90 -2.22 -0.49
C GLY A 112 11.29 -3.43 0.36
N GLY A 113 10.43 -4.45 0.39
CA GLY A 113 10.72 -5.69 1.12
C GLY A 113 11.98 -6.37 0.60
N TRP A 114 12.12 -6.43 -0.73
CA TRP A 114 13.32 -6.98 -1.36
C TRP A 114 14.57 -6.16 -0.96
N LEU A 115 14.45 -4.84 -1.02
CA LEU A 115 15.55 -3.94 -0.65
C LEU A 115 15.88 -4.01 0.85
N GLY A 116 14.86 -4.17 1.71
CA GLY A 116 15.07 -4.30 3.14
C GLY A 116 15.88 -5.54 3.47
N ASN A 117 15.60 -6.64 2.80
CA ASN A 117 16.40 -7.85 2.96
C ASN A 117 17.84 -7.62 2.47
N TYR A 118 18.00 -6.94 1.35
CA TYR A 118 19.32 -6.58 0.82
C TYR A 118 20.11 -5.77 1.84
N VAL A 119 19.48 -4.74 2.41
CA VAL A 119 20.13 -3.87 3.40
C VAL A 119 20.58 -4.68 4.61
N LYS A 120 19.76 -5.64 5.04
CA LYS A 120 20.08 -6.45 6.22
C LYS A 120 21.34 -7.31 6.03
N TYR A 121 21.46 -7.95 4.86
CA TYR A 121 22.49 -8.97 4.66
C TYR A 121 23.66 -8.53 3.80
N ASP A 122 23.44 -7.65 2.85
CA ASP A 122 24.43 -7.28 1.85
C ASP A 122 25.10 -5.94 2.14
N THR A 123 24.74 -5.29 3.24
CA THR A 123 25.36 -4.04 3.68
C THR A 123 25.77 -4.12 5.14
N ASP A 124 26.67 -3.22 5.55
CA ASP A 124 27.14 -3.18 6.95
C ASP A 124 26.08 -2.66 7.90
N ILE A 125 25.02 -2.03 7.37
CA ILE A 125 23.94 -1.49 8.20
C ILE A 125 23.19 -2.61 8.95
N GLY A 126 23.05 -3.78 8.33
CA GLY A 126 22.34 -4.91 8.91
C GLY A 126 23.16 -5.76 9.86
N SER A 127 24.46 -5.53 9.94
CA SER A 127 25.34 -6.28 10.83
C SER A 127 25.50 -5.57 12.19
#